data_f8028f9771bfed938fa2fb9b459b1430
#
_entry.id   f8028f9771bfed938fa2fb9b459b1430
#
_cell.length_a   1.000
_cell.length_b   1.000
_cell.length_c   1.000
_cell.angle_alpha   90.00
_cell.angle_beta   90.00
_cell.angle_gamma   90.00
#
_symmetry.space_group_name_H-M   'P 1'
#
loop_
_entity.id
_entity.type
_entity.pdbx_description
1 polymer ?
#
loop_
_entity_poly.entity_id
_entity_poly.type
_entity_poly.pdbx_seq_one_letter_code
_entity_poly.pdbx_strand_id
1 'polypeptide(L)'
;MSDYIVRAAHCEHTASDDAVYEALVRATDPLTDSWERLAKAKRIGIKINQDKPVDRWVRHEGQLQQLVSEKVVRACLRLLRERTSAEIVCSDVSFYAMYQGTDPKETSTALPLLKEFEVA
;
A
#
# COMPACT_ATOMS: atom_id res chain seq x y z
N MET A 1 1.97 4.57 -31.11
CA MET A 1 2.41 5.00 -29.77
C MET A 1 1.43 4.41 -28.76
N SER A 2 1.92 3.75 -27.73
CA SER A 2 1.04 3.32 -26.63
C SER A 2 0.69 4.57 -25.82
N ASP A 3 -0.60 4.88 -25.72
CA ASP A 3 -1.05 5.98 -24.87
C ASP A 3 -0.88 5.57 -23.41
N TYR A 4 -0.11 6.34 -22.67
CA TYR A 4 0.03 6.17 -21.22
C TYR A 4 -1.18 6.83 -20.55
N ILE A 5 -1.96 6.03 -19.84
CA ILE A 5 -3.14 6.51 -19.12
C ILE A 5 -2.79 6.64 -17.64
N VAL A 6 -2.94 7.84 -17.10
CA VAL A 6 -2.91 8.09 -15.65
C VAL A 6 -4.34 8.22 -15.17
N ARG A 7 -4.68 7.47 -14.13
CA ARG A 7 -6.00 7.53 -13.50
C ARG A 7 -5.87 8.09 -12.09
N ALA A 8 -6.80 8.95 -11.74
CA ALA A 8 -6.89 9.53 -10.40
C ALA A 8 -8.34 9.49 -9.92
N ALA A 9 -8.54 9.21 -8.65
CA ALA A 9 -9.82 9.34 -7.97
C ALA A 9 -9.65 10.27 -6.76
N HIS A 10 -10.50 11.27 -6.68
CA HIS A 10 -10.50 12.17 -5.53
C HIS A 10 -11.02 11.44 -4.30
N CYS A 11 -10.34 11.68 -3.16
CA CYS A 11 -10.75 11.20 -1.86
C CYS A 11 -10.35 12.23 -0.80
N GLU A 12 -11.27 12.62 0.06
CA GLU A 12 -10.99 13.57 1.15
C GLU A 12 -9.96 12.98 2.13
N HIS A 13 -9.11 13.83 2.71
CA HIS A 13 -8.09 13.38 3.68
C HIS A 13 -8.69 12.75 4.95
N THR A 14 -9.93 13.13 5.29
CA THR A 14 -10.70 12.59 6.42
C THR A 14 -11.52 11.34 6.07
N ALA A 15 -11.47 10.88 4.82
CA ALA A 15 -12.28 9.77 4.34
C ALA A 15 -12.09 8.50 5.20
N SER A 16 -13.16 7.72 5.32
CA SER A 16 -13.12 6.41 5.97
C SER A 16 -12.31 5.40 5.15
N ASP A 17 -11.93 4.28 5.75
CA ASP A 17 -11.24 3.19 5.05
C ASP A 17 -12.05 2.68 3.86
N ASP A 18 -13.38 2.56 4.01
CA ASP A 18 -14.27 2.14 2.92
C ASP A 18 -14.31 3.18 1.79
N ALA A 19 -14.35 4.47 2.10
CA ALA A 19 -14.33 5.51 1.07
C ALA A 19 -13.01 5.54 0.28
N VAL A 20 -11.88 5.29 0.95
CA VAL A 20 -10.57 5.13 0.29
C VAL A 20 -10.55 3.88 -0.58
N TYR A 21 -11.09 2.76 -0.08
CA TYR A 21 -11.23 1.53 -0.85
C TYR A 21 -12.06 1.74 -2.12
N GLU A 22 -13.25 2.34 -2.01
CA GLU A 22 -14.12 2.65 -3.15
C GLU A 22 -13.44 3.59 -4.18
N ALA A 23 -12.67 4.57 -3.69
CA ALA A 23 -11.89 5.44 -4.58
C ALA A 23 -10.82 4.65 -5.35
N LEU A 24 -10.14 3.71 -4.69
CA LEU A 24 -9.15 2.84 -5.32
C LEU A 24 -9.81 1.92 -6.36
N VAL A 25 -10.95 1.34 -6.04
CA VAL A 25 -11.75 0.53 -6.98
C VAL A 25 -12.08 1.36 -8.23
N ARG A 26 -12.68 2.53 -8.08
CA ARG A 26 -13.01 3.41 -9.21
C ARG A 26 -11.78 3.79 -10.07
N ALA A 27 -10.62 4.00 -9.45
CA ALA A 27 -9.40 4.33 -10.17
C ALA A 27 -8.84 3.13 -10.95
N THR A 28 -8.99 1.91 -10.45
CA THR A 28 -8.30 0.72 -10.97
C THR A 28 -9.17 -0.24 -11.76
N ASP A 29 -10.50 -0.23 -11.59
CA ASP A 29 -11.41 -1.13 -12.33
C ASP A 29 -11.23 -1.10 -13.85
N PRO A 30 -11.04 0.07 -14.49
CA PRO A 30 -10.81 0.10 -15.92
C PRO A 30 -9.47 -0.46 -16.40
N LEU A 31 -8.57 -0.87 -15.49
CA LEU A 31 -7.28 -1.47 -15.82
C LEU A 31 -7.43 -3.01 -16.01
N THR A 32 -8.32 -3.42 -16.89
CA THR A 32 -8.72 -4.83 -17.09
C THR A 32 -7.55 -5.75 -17.35
N ASP A 33 -6.67 -5.41 -18.29
CA ASP A 33 -5.49 -6.22 -18.63
C ASP A 33 -4.53 -6.38 -17.43
N SER A 34 -4.41 -5.35 -16.61
CA SER A 34 -3.59 -5.40 -15.39
C SER A 34 -4.20 -6.35 -14.37
N TRP A 35 -5.51 -6.27 -14.17
CA TRP A 35 -6.23 -7.17 -13.27
C TRP A 35 -6.19 -8.62 -13.74
N GLU A 36 -6.35 -8.89 -15.03
CA GLU A 36 -6.21 -10.23 -15.59
C GLU A 36 -4.81 -10.81 -15.35
N ARG A 37 -3.76 -10.00 -15.47
CA ARG A 37 -2.39 -10.42 -15.19
C ARG A 37 -2.18 -10.71 -13.70
N LEU A 38 -2.67 -9.85 -12.82
CA LEU A 38 -2.57 -10.02 -11.37
C LEU A 38 -3.35 -11.25 -10.90
N ALA A 39 -4.54 -11.51 -11.46
CA ALA A 39 -5.35 -12.68 -11.12
C ALA A 39 -4.66 -14.02 -11.48
N LYS A 40 -3.79 -14.01 -12.48
CA LYS A 40 -2.99 -15.19 -12.90
C LYS A 40 -1.63 -15.28 -12.19
N ALA A 41 -1.24 -14.27 -11.43
CA ALA A 41 0.06 -14.24 -10.77
C ALA A 41 0.10 -15.25 -9.61
N LYS A 42 1.24 -15.93 -9.44
CA LYS A 42 1.50 -16.76 -8.26
C LYS A 42 2.02 -15.96 -7.09
N ARG A 43 2.72 -14.86 -7.38
CA ARG A 43 3.30 -13.94 -6.39
C ARG A 43 3.20 -12.51 -6.88
N ILE A 44 2.81 -11.61 -5.97
CA ILE A 44 2.72 -10.16 -6.20
C ILE A 44 3.65 -9.47 -5.22
N GLY A 45 4.61 -8.72 -5.75
CA GLY A 45 5.48 -7.87 -4.95
C GLY A 45 4.91 -6.46 -4.83
N ILE A 46 4.83 -5.94 -3.60
CA ILE A 46 4.43 -4.57 -3.33
C ILE A 46 5.61 -3.84 -2.71
N LYS A 47 5.98 -2.70 -3.30
CA LYS A 47 6.91 -1.75 -2.69
C LYS A 47 6.10 -0.63 -2.03
N ILE A 48 6.34 -0.38 -0.77
CA ILE A 48 5.75 0.74 -0.03
C ILE A 48 6.83 1.66 0.50
N ASN A 49 6.48 2.91 0.79
CA ASN A 49 7.39 3.86 1.43
C ASN A 49 7.06 3.95 2.92
N GLN A 50 7.87 3.29 3.75
CA GLN A 50 7.60 3.04 5.17
C GLN A 50 8.80 3.33 6.08
N ASP A 51 9.95 3.66 5.53
CA ASP A 51 11.21 3.67 6.26
C ASP A 51 11.40 4.93 7.08
N LYS A 52 10.80 4.96 8.26
CA LYS A 52 11.05 5.96 9.30
C LYS A 52 10.83 5.41 10.69
N PRO A 53 11.76 5.61 11.65
CA PRO A 53 11.54 5.22 13.03
C PRO A 53 10.36 5.98 13.65
N VAL A 54 9.69 5.36 14.61
CA VAL A 54 8.43 5.83 15.22
C VAL A 54 8.54 7.26 15.77
N ASP A 55 9.66 7.60 16.38
CA ASP A 55 9.95 8.92 16.95
C ASP A 55 10.09 10.03 15.88
N ARG A 56 10.18 9.64 14.62
CA ARG A 56 10.26 10.55 13.48
C ARG A 56 9.01 10.57 12.59
N TRP A 57 7.96 9.88 12.99
CA TRP A 57 6.69 9.95 12.27
C TRP A 57 6.03 11.31 12.45
N VAL A 58 5.76 11.97 11.33
CA VAL A 58 5.03 13.23 11.31
C VAL A 58 3.60 12.95 10.86
N ARG A 59 2.64 13.42 11.63
CA ARG A 59 1.22 13.37 11.29
C ARG A 59 0.67 14.80 11.20
N HIS A 60 -0.19 15.01 10.22
CA HIS A 60 -1.01 16.20 10.09
C HIS A 60 -2.46 15.77 9.98
N GLU A 61 -3.31 16.26 10.88
CA GLU A 61 -4.72 15.86 10.98
C GLU A 61 -4.90 14.31 10.99
N GLY A 62 -4.07 13.61 11.73
CA GLY A 62 -4.08 12.16 11.84
C GLY A 62 -3.45 11.39 10.69
N GLN A 63 -3.12 12.05 9.57
CA GLN A 63 -2.51 11.41 8.41
C GLN A 63 -0.99 11.43 8.46
N LEU A 64 -0.36 10.30 8.15
CA LEU A 64 1.09 10.21 8.01
C LEU A 64 1.58 11.11 6.88
N GLN A 65 2.68 11.81 7.15
CA GLN A 65 3.37 12.63 6.17
C GLN A 65 4.66 11.92 5.73
N GLN A 66 5.02 12.07 4.45
CA GLN A 66 6.22 11.49 3.86
C GLN A 66 6.24 9.95 3.73
N LEU A 67 5.30 9.25 4.34
CA LEU A 67 5.12 7.81 4.26
C LEU A 67 3.81 7.48 3.55
N VAL A 68 3.66 6.24 3.10
CA VAL A 68 2.39 5.82 2.50
C VAL A 68 1.27 5.83 3.55
N SER A 69 0.09 6.27 3.14
CA SER A 69 -1.09 6.26 4.02
C SER A 69 -1.49 4.83 4.39
N GLU A 70 -1.71 4.60 5.69
CA GLU A 70 -2.20 3.31 6.21
C GLU A 70 -3.54 2.90 5.57
N LYS A 71 -4.43 3.86 5.30
CA LYS A 71 -5.71 3.63 4.61
C LYS A 71 -5.53 3.17 3.17
N VAL A 72 -4.54 3.73 2.47
CA VAL A 72 -4.22 3.33 1.09
C VAL A 72 -3.62 1.92 1.07
N VAL A 73 -2.72 1.60 2.00
CA VAL A 73 -2.16 0.24 2.13
C VAL A 73 -3.28 -0.76 2.41
N ARG A 74 -4.16 -0.48 3.36
CA ARG A 74 -5.33 -1.32 3.69
C ARG A 74 -6.21 -1.56 2.46
N ALA A 75 -6.59 -0.49 1.77
CA ALA A 75 -7.43 -0.57 0.57
C ALA A 75 -6.77 -1.42 -0.53
N CYS A 76 -5.47 -1.24 -0.76
CA CYS A 76 -4.71 -2.00 -1.75
C CYS A 76 -4.66 -3.50 -1.39
N LEU A 77 -4.31 -3.84 -0.16
CA LEU A 77 -4.24 -5.23 0.30
C LEU A 77 -5.60 -5.92 0.24
N ARG A 78 -6.67 -5.23 0.70
CA ARG A 78 -8.04 -5.73 0.60
C ARG A 78 -8.40 -6.05 -0.85
N LEU A 79 -8.20 -5.11 -1.76
CA LEU A 79 -8.55 -5.27 -3.17
C LEU A 79 -7.76 -6.42 -3.84
N LEU A 80 -6.48 -6.56 -3.51
CA LEU A 80 -5.67 -7.67 -4.02
C LEU A 80 -6.16 -9.02 -3.47
N ARG A 81 -6.51 -9.11 -2.18
CA ARG A 81 -7.04 -10.34 -1.59
C ARG A 81 -8.41 -10.74 -2.15
N GLU A 82 -9.26 -9.77 -2.47
CA GLU A 82 -10.55 -10.02 -3.10
C GLU A 82 -10.44 -10.48 -4.56
N ARG A 83 -9.39 -10.07 -5.28
CA ARG A 83 -9.25 -10.31 -6.73
C ARG A 83 -8.19 -11.33 -7.10
N THR A 84 -7.34 -11.76 -6.18
CA THR A 84 -6.26 -12.69 -6.48
C THR A 84 -6.07 -13.72 -5.38
N SER A 85 -5.53 -14.88 -5.75
CA SER A 85 -5.06 -15.89 -4.81
C SER A 85 -3.53 -15.92 -4.68
N ALA A 86 -2.85 -14.90 -5.20
CA ALA A 86 -1.40 -14.81 -5.20
C ALA A 86 -0.82 -14.70 -3.79
N GLU A 87 0.38 -15.24 -3.60
CA GLU A 87 1.22 -14.85 -2.46
C GLU A 87 1.55 -13.36 -2.58
N ILE A 88 1.29 -12.58 -1.53
CA ILE A 88 1.63 -11.15 -1.50
C ILE A 88 2.87 -10.98 -0.63
N VAL A 89 3.88 -10.33 -1.18
CA VAL A 89 5.13 -9.97 -0.49
C VAL A 89 5.26 -8.45 -0.49
N CYS A 90 5.49 -7.87 0.68
CA CYS A 90 5.67 -6.44 0.83
C CYS A 90 7.10 -6.12 1.24
N SER A 91 7.69 -5.09 0.63
CA SER A 91 9.06 -4.68 0.93
C SER A 91 9.25 -3.17 0.86
N ASP A 92 10.26 -2.72 1.57
CA ASP A 92 10.84 -1.40 1.42
C ASP A 92 12.36 -1.48 1.59
N VAL A 93 13.08 -0.49 1.09
CA VAL A 93 14.50 -0.33 1.39
C VAL A 93 14.63 0.46 2.68
N SER A 94 15.04 -0.21 3.75
CA SER A 94 15.16 0.45 5.05
C SER A 94 16.52 1.14 5.19
N PHE A 95 16.54 2.45 4.93
CA PHE A 95 17.70 3.28 5.20
C PHE A 95 18.07 3.29 6.69
N TYR A 96 17.08 3.46 7.54
CA TYR A 96 17.30 3.52 8.99
C TYR A 96 17.77 2.19 9.57
N ALA A 97 17.27 1.07 9.08
CA ALA A 97 17.76 -0.24 9.47
C ALA A 97 19.20 -0.47 8.99
N MET A 98 19.50 -0.10 7.75
CA MET A 98 20.86 -0.30 7.17
C MET A 98 21.94 0.58 7.82
N TYR A 99 21.62 1.85 8.10
CA TYR A 99 22.62 2.84 8.51
C TYR A 99 22.55 3.24 9.97
N GLN A 100 21.44 3.00 10.65
CA GLN A 100 21.25 3.38 12.05
C GLN A 100 20.99 2.18 12.98
N GLY A 101 21.01 0.95 12.46
CA GLY A 101 20.80 -0.27 13.25
C GLY A 101 19.39 -0.46 13.80
N THR A 102 18.39 0.28 13.26
CA THR A 102 17.00 0.16 13.68
C THR A 102 16.39 -1.12 13.12
N ASP A 103 15.62 -1.85 13.92
CA ASP A 103 14.86 -3.01 13.42
C ASP A 103 13.84 -2.55 12.36
N PRO A 104 13.83 -3.14 11.16
CA PRO A 104 12.84 -2.80 10.13
C PRO A 104 11.38 -2.87 10.61
N LYS A 105 11.08 -3.76 11.57
CA LYS A 105 9.75 -3.88 12.17
C LYS A 105 9.35 -2.64 12.99
N GLU A 106 10.32 -1.93 13.55
CA GLU A 106 10.09 -0.71 14.31
C GLU A 106 9.88 0.51 13.41
N THR A 107 10.25 0.42 12.15
CA THR A 107 10.08 1.50 11.17
C THR A 107 8.83 1.38 10.31
N SER A 108 8.13 0.25 10.36
CA SER A 108 6.97 0.01 9.50
C SER A 108 5.64 0.33 10.18
N THR A 109 4.94 1.35 9.69
CA THR A 109 3.55 1.66 10.07
C THR A 109 2.56 0.62 9.55
N ALA A 110 2.93 -0.12 8.49
CA ALA A 110 2.06 -1.10 7.86
C ALA A 110 2.12 -2.48 8.50
N LEU A 111 3.06 -2.76 9.41
CA LEU A 111 3.24 -4.09 9.97
C LEU A 111 1.94 -4.73 10.52
N PRO A 112 1.07 -4.01 11.25
CA PRO A 112 -0.21 -4.57 11.69
C PRO A 112 -1.11 -4.98 10.51
N LEU A 113 -1.15 -4.17 9.44
CA LEU A 113 -1.92 -4.46 8.23
C LEU A 113 -1.35 -5.66 7.47
N LEU A 114 -0.03 -5.73 7.34
CA LEU A 114 0.62 -6.87 6.68
C LEU A 114 0.25 -8.18 7.37
N LYS A 115 0.23 -8.20 8.70
CA LYS A 115 -0.21 -9.36 9.49
C LYS A 115 -1.68 -9.68 9.30
N GLU A 116 -2.56 -8.65 9.32
CA GLU A 116 -4.01 -8.79 9.14
C GLU A 116 -4.34 -9.43 7.78
N PHE A 117 -3.62 -9.05 6.73
CA PHE A 117 -3.82 -9.54 5.36
C PHE A 117 -2.91 -10.69 4.96
N GLU A 118 -2.21 -11.33 5.89
CA GLU A 118 -1.32 -12.49 5.66
C GLU A 118 -0.27 -12.20 4.57
N VAL A 119 0.37 -11.04 4.65
CA VAL A 119 1.42 -10.60 3.73
C VAL A 119 2.79 -10.90 4.31
N ALA A 120 3.67 -11.47 3.49
CA ALA A 120 5.06 -11.78 3.83
C ALA A 120 5.98 -10.57 3.65
#